data_9562c291f380c32780c7783ebd48cf86
#
_entry.id   9562c291f380c32780c7783ebd48cf86
#
_cell.length_a   1.000
_cell.length_b   1.000
_cell.length_c   1.000
_cell.angle_alpha   90.00
_cell.angle_beta   90.00
_cell.angle_gamma   90.00
#
_symmetry.space_group_name_H-M   'P 1'
#
loop_
_entity.id
_entity.type
_entity.pdbx_description
1 polymer ?
#
loop_
_entity_poly.entity_id
_entity_poly.type
_entity_poly.pdbx_seq_one_letter_code
_entity_poly.pdbx_strand_id
1 'polypeptide(L)'
;VITGAGGVLGGSIAKCFMQQGAKVVAVDIRQEQLDKRVEELKTYGEDVIGIVGNVLDIASLEKLADDIVAKWGRIDILLNIAGGNMPGATLAPDQHFYDMDISCWEKVTNLNMNGTVYPSLVFSKVMAKQGKGCIVNVSSMAAYSAITRVPGYSAAKTAVANFTQWLASELALKYGDGI
;
A
#
# COMPACT_ATOMS: atom_id res chain seq x y z
N VAL A 1 1.13 9.86 -0.69
CA VAL A 1 -0.03 8.97 -0.66
C VAL A 1 0.31 7.77 0.19
N ILE A 2 -0.58 7.40 1.12
CA ILE A 2 -0.39 6.27 2.04
C ILE A 2 -1.62 5.37 1.95
N THR A 3 -1.48 4.17 1.41
CA THR A 3 -2.57 3.18 1.39
C THR A 3 -2.62 2.43 2.73
N GLY A 4 -3.81 2.03 3.18
CA GLY A 4 -4.00 1.39 4.49
C GLY A 4 -3.76 2.35 5.67
N ALA A 5 -3.96 3.65 5.45
CA ALA A 5 -3.67 4.70 6.44
C ALA A 5 -4.57 4.65 7.68
N GLY A 6 -5.76 4.05 7.60
CA GLY A 6 -6.63 3.80 8.75
C GLY A 6 -6.07 2.77 9.73
N GLY A 7 -5.13 1.93 9.29
CA GLY A 7 -4.46 0.94 10.12
C GLY A 7 -3.41 1.53 11.07
N VAL A 8 -2.85 0.69 11.94
CA VAL A 8 -1.85 1.11 12.95
C VAL A 8 -0.57 1.59 12.27
N LEU A 9 0.01 0.77 11.39
CA LEU A 9 1.29 1.10 10.73
C LEU A 9 1.14 2.31 9.81
N GLY A 10 0.13 2.29 8.93
CA GLY A 10 -0.14 3.39 7.99
C GLY A 10 -0.40 4.72 8.70
N GLY A 11 -1.18 4.68 9.79
CA GLY A 11 -1.45 5.85 10.61
C GLY A 11 -0.22 6.41 11.32
N SER A 12 0.64 5.54 11.89
CA SER A 12 1.87 5.97 12.54
C SER A 12 2.84 6.62 11.54
N ILE A 13 2.95 6.07 10.35
CA ILE A 13 3.78 6.65 9.29
C ILE A 13 3.18 7.98 8.81
N ALA A 14 1.86 8.04 8.59
CA ALA A 14 1.18 9.27 8.20
C ALA A 14 1.44 10.41 9.20
N LYS A 15 1.37 10.11 10.50
CA LYS A 15 1.73 11.04 11.57
C LYS A 15 3.16 11.56 11.43
N CYS A 16 4.13 10.67 11.23
CA CYS A 16 5.54 11.08 11.05
C CYS A 16 5.70 12.04 9.86
N PHE A 17 5.03 11.76 8.73
CA PHE A 17 5.08 12.65 7.56
C PHE A 17 4.44 14.01 7.85
N MET A 18 3.29 14.06 8.52
CA MET A 18 2.65 15.32 8.92
C MET A 18 3.57 16.15 9.83
N GLN A 19 4.23 15.51 10.79
CA GLN A 19 5.18 16.18 11.70
C GLN A 19 6.40 16.77 10.98
N GLN A 20 6.73 16.26 9.79
CA GLN A 20 7.79 16.80 8.93
C GLN A 20 7.25 17.80 7.88
N GLY A 21 6.01 18.23 7.99
CA GLY A 21 5.40 19.22 7.11
C GLY A 21 5.01 18.69 5.73
N ALA A 22 4.89 17.39 5.55
CA ALA A 22 4.43 16.80 4.29
C ALA A 22 2.90 16.93 4.15
N LYS A 23 2.43 17.11 2.93
CA LYS A 23 1.00 16.97 2.59
C LYS A 23 0.66 15.49 2.49
N VAL A 24 -0.35 15.03 3.20
CA VAL A 24 -0.68 13.61 3.32
C VAL A 24 -2.04 13.30 2.70
N VAL A 25 -2.05 12.33 1.78
CA VAL A 25 -3.27 11.66 1.33
C VAL A 25 -3.36 10.31 2.06
N ALA A 26 -4.28 10.22 2.99
CA ALA A 26 -4.60 8.99 3.70
C ALA A 26 -5.66 8.20 2.92
N VAL A 27 -5.34 6.97 2.50
CA VAL A 27 -6.25 6.10 1.76
C VAL A 27 -6.53 4.84 2.58
N ASP A 28 -7.80 4.52 2.78
CA ASP A 28 -8.24 3.25 3.37
C ASP A 28 -9.59 2.85 2.76
N ILE A 29 -9.93 1.57 2.81
CA ILE A 29 -11.23 1.08 2.35
C ILE A 29 -12.33 1.31 3.41
N ARG A 30 -11.96 1.55 4.66
CA ARG A 30 -12.86 1.68 5.81
C ARG A 30 -13.04 3.14 6.18
N GLN A 31 -14.20 3.71 5.85
CA GLN A 31 -14.53 5.11 6.10
C GLN A 31 -14.32 5.51 7.56
N GLU A 32 -14.89 4.77 8.50
CA GLU A 32 -14.84 5.13 9.92
C GLU A 32 -13.42 5.23 10.49
N GLN A 33 -12.53 4.27 10.15
CA GLN A 33 -11.15 4.31 10.58
C GLN A 33 -10.37 5.43 9.90
N LEU A 34 -10.69 5.71 8.64
CA LEU A 34 -10.09 6.81 7.90
C LEU A 34 -10.46 8.17 8.50
N ASP A 35 -11.71 8.39 8.82
CA ASP A 35 -12.19 9.63 9.42
C ASP A 35 -11.50 9.91 10.77
N LYS A 36 -11.46 8.90 11.64
CA LYS A 36 -10.72 8.99 12.91
C LYS A 36 -9.25 9.31 12.70
N ARG A 37 -8.63 8.72 11.68
CA ARG A 37 -7.23 8.97 11.35
C ARG A 37 -7.00 10.37 10.86
N VAL A 38 -7.85 10.88 9.99
CA VAL A 38 -7.76 12.25 9.47
C VAL A 38 -7.91 13.29 10.59
N GLU A 39 -8.88 13.10 11.49
CA GLU A 39 -9.03 13.97 12.65
C GLU A 39 -7.79 13.97 13.58
N GLU A 40 -7.20 12.81 13.82
CA GLU A 40 -5.92 12.73 14.54
C GLU A 40 -4.80 13.45 13.80
N LEU A 41 -4.67 13.25 12.49
CA LEU A 41 -3.59 13.84 11.69
C LEU A 41 -3.71 15.37 11.59
N LYS A 42 -4.91 15.93 11.57
CA LYS A 42 -5.15 17.38 11.59
C LYS A 42 -4.55 18.08 12.82
N THR A 43 -4.33 17.36 13.92
CA THR A 43 -3.63 17.94 15.09
C THR A 43 -2.16 18.27 14.81
N TYR A 44 -1.59 17.76 13.71
CA TYR A 44 -0.21 18.01 13.29
C TYR A 44 -0.10 18.95 12.08
N GLY A 45 -1.22 19.35 11.46
CA GLY A 45 -1.27 20.28 10.33
C GLY A 45 -2.53 20.11 9.48
N GLU A 46 -2.86 21.10 8.69
CA GLU A 46 -4.09 21.13 7.86
C GLU A 46 -3.93 20.40 6.51
N ASP A 47 -2.71 20.12 6.07
CA ASP A 47 -2.43 19.53 4.75
C ASP A 47 -2.62 18.01 4.73
N VAL A 48 -3.78 17.54 5.21
CA VAL A 48 -4.19 16.13 5.17
C VAL A 48 -5.57 15.97 4.55
N ILE A 49 -5.72 14.97 3.69
CA ILE A 49 -7.02 14.54 3.16
C ILE A 49 -7.17 13.03 3.31
N GLY A 50 -8.37 12.60 3.67
CA GLY A 50 -8.76 11.19 3.67
C GLY A 50 -9.59 10.87 2.43
N ILE A 51 -9.27 9.79 1.74
CA ILE A 51 -10.03 9.33 0.58
C ILE A 51 -10.28 7.84 0.73
N VAL A 52 -11.56 7.46 0.72
CA VAL A 52 -11.93 6.05 0.68
C VAL A 52 -11.56 5.47 -0.67
N GLY A 53 -10.71 4.44 -0.67
CA GLY A 53 -10.25 3.82 -1.90
C GLY A 53 -9.95 2.34 -1.73
N ASN A 54 -10.26 1.58 -2.76
CA ASN A 54 -9.90 0.17 -2.85
C ASN A 54 -8.63 0.02 -3.69
N VAL A 55 -7.55 -0.46 -3.09
CA VAL A 55 -6.27 -0.68 -3.78
C VAL A 55 -6.34 -1.74 -4.88
N LEU A 56 -7.43 -2.49 -4.97
CA LEU A 56 -7.69 -3.47 -6.03
C LEU A 56 -8.56 -2.90 -7.17
N ASP A 57 -8.94 -1.62 -7.12
CA ASP A 57 -9.73 -0.95 -8.15
C ASP A 57 -8.89 0.11 -8.87
N ILE A 58 -8.40 -0.24 -10.04
CA ILE A 58 -7.52 0.64 -10.85
C ILE A 58 -8.24 1.94 -11.23
N ALA A 59 -9.51 1.89 -11.62
CA ALA A 59 -10.25 3.08 -12.01
C ALA A 59 -10.41 4.07 -10.84
N SER A 60 -10.68 3.55 -9.64
CA SER A 60 -10.70 4.34 -8.41
C SER A 60 -9.34 4.97 -8.10
N LEU A 61 -8.26 4.22 -8.30
CA LEU A 61 -6.89 4.72 -8.09
C LEU A 61 -6.48 5.79 -9.12
N GLU A 62 -6.88 5.63 -10.38
CA GLU A 62 -6.64 6.64 -11.42
C GLU A 62 -7.35 7.95 -11.10
N LYS A 63 -8.64 7.87 -10.73
CA LYS A 63 -9.39 9.04 -10.28
C LYS A 63 -8.73 9.71 -9.07
N LEU A 64 -8.29 8.92 -8.10
CA LEU A 64 -7.57 9.41 -6.92
C LEU A 64 -6.29 10.16 -7.32
N ALA A 65 -5.50 9.61 -8.24
CA ALA A 65 -4.29 10.26 -8.73
C ALA A 65 -4.59 11.61 -9.40
N ASP A 66 -5.63 11.66 -10.24
CA ASP A 66 -6.07 12.88 -10.91
C ASP A 66 -6.55 13.95 -9.90
N ASP A 67 -7.35 13.57 -8.90
CA ASP A 67 -7.83 14.45 -7.85
C ASP A 67 -6.68 15.05 -7.01
N ILE A 68 -5.65 14.26 -6.71
CA ILE A 68 -4.46 14.74 -5.99
C ILE A 68 -3.65 15.71 -6.85
N VAL A 69 -3.43 15.38 -8.11
CA VAL A 69 -2.70 16.25 -9.05
C VAL A 69 -3.45 17.56 -9.27
N ALA A 70 -4.77 17.52 -9.39
CA ALA A 70 -5.60 18.72 -9.50
C ALA A 70 -5.49 19.62 -8.25
N LYS A 71 -5.39 19.01 -7.05
CA LYS A 71 -5.32 19.75 -5.78
C LYS A 71 -3.93 20.28 -5.47
N TRP A 72 -2.88 19.47 -5.64
CA TRP A 72 -1.51 19.79 -5.18
C TRP A 72 -0.45 19.80 -6.29
N GLY A 73 -0.83 19.47 -7.53
CA GLY A 73 0.02 19.53 -8.71
C GLY A 73 1.02 18.38 -8.86
N ARG A 74 1.18 17.54 -7.84
CA ARG A 74 2.22 16.50 -7.81
C ARG A 74 1.94 15.38 -6.82
N ILE A 75 2.63 14.25 -7.03
CA ILE A 75 2.71 13.12 -6.09
C ILE A 75 4.17 12.72 -5.96
N ASP A 76 4.76 12.90 -4.79
CA ASP A 76 6.18 12.64 -4.57
C ASP A 76 6.47 11.26 -4.03
N ILE A 77 5.59 10.77 -3.15
CA ILE A 77 5.82 9.54 -2.40
C ILE A 77 4.54 8.70 -2.40
N LEU A 78 4.68 7.43 -2.75
CA LEU A 78 3.67 6.40 -2.55
C LEU A 78 4.15 5.40 -1.51
N LEU A 79 3.35 5.19 -0.46
CA LEU A 79 3.59 4.17 0.54
C LEU A 79 2.50 3.10 0.43
N ASN A 80 2.86 1.93 -0.08
CA ASN A 80 1.99 0.77 -0.20
C ASN A 80 1.99 -0.02 1.11
N ILE A 81 1.04 0.30 2.00
CA ILE A 81 0.91 -0.31 3.32
C ILE A 81 -0.35 -1.17 3.43
N ALA A 82 -1.35 -0.91 2.57
CA ALA A 82 -2.56 -1.72 2.52
C ALA A 82 -2.23 -3.20 2.34
N GLY A 83 -2.78 -4.03 3.21
CA GLY A 83 -2.51 -5.46 3.22
C GLY A 83 -2.73 -6.07 4.60
N GLY A 84 -2.41 -7.33 4.72
CA GLY A 84 -2.53 -8.07 5.97
C GLY A 84 -2.99 -9.51 5.72
N ASN A 85 -3.14 -10.25 6.79
CA ASN A 85 -3.70 -11.60 6.76
C ASN A 85 -5.16 -11.59 7.23
N MET A 86 -5.86 -12.69 7.05
CA MET A 86 -7.23 -12.88 7.54
C MET A 86 -7.36 -14.24 8.25
N PRO A 87 -8.33 -14.40 9.16
CA PRO A 87 -8.48 -15.63 9.94
C PRO A 87 -8.58 -16.88 9.08
N GLY A 88 -9.40 -16.87 8.01
CA GLY A 88 -9.60 -18.03 7.13
C GLY A 88 -8.39 -18.40 6.27
N ALA A 89 -7.37 -17.51 6.15
CA ALA A 89 -6.10 -17.80 5.49
C ALA A 89 -4.98 -18.17 6.48
N THR A 90 -5.32 -18.35 7.75
CA THR A 90 -4.41 -18.80 8.81
C THR A 90 -4.77 -20.22 9.22
N LEU A 91 -3.90 -21.17 8.94
CA LEU A 91 -4.09 -22.57 9.36
C LEU A 91 -4.16 -22.66 10.90
N ALA A 92 -5.14 -23.37 11.44
CA ALA A 92 -5.19 -23.71 12.85
C ALA A 92 -4.01 -24.64 13.22
N PRO A 93 -3.61 -24.72 14.49
CA PRO A 93 -2.47 -25.57 14.89
C PRO A 93 -2.62 -27.04 14.54
N ASP A 94 -3.85 -27.54 14.52
CA ASP A 94 -4.25 -28.90 14.20
C ASP A 94 -4.76 -29.08 12.75
N GLN A 95 -4.78 -28.01 11.96
CA GLN A 95 -5.22 -28.04 10.57
C GLN A 95 -4.06 -28.41 9.66
N HIS A 96 -4.31 -29.32 8.73
CA HIS A 96 -3.34 -29.68 7.71
C HIS A 96 -3.31 -28.68 6.55
N PHE A 97 -2.19 -28.60 5.85
CA PHE A 97 -2.04 -27.71 4.72
C PHE A 97 -3.09 -27.94 3.62
N TYR A 98 -3.44 -29.18 3.36
CA TYR A 98 -4.43 -29.53 2.33
C TYR A 98 -5.89 -29.23 2.71
N ASP A 99 -6.15 -28.83 3.96
CA ASP A 99 -7.45 -28.36 4.43
C ASP A 99 -7.61 -26.82 4.32
N MET A 100 -6.66 -26.17 3.67
CA MET A 100 -6.67 -24.71 3.52
C MET A 100 -7.85 -24.25 2.64
N ASP A 101 -8.53 -23.19 3.06
CA ASP A 101 -9.55 -22.53 2.25
C ASP A 101 -8.88 -21.74 1.10
N ILE A 102 -9.01 -22.27 -0.11
CA ILE A 102 -8.45 -21.65 -1.32
C ILE A 102 -9.03 -20.25 -1.57
N SER A 103 -10.29 -20.00 -1.24
CA SER A 103 -10.88 -18.68 -1.44
C SER A 103 -10.26 -17.63 -0.51
N CYS A 104 -9.89 -18.02 0.70
CA CYS A 104 -9.15 -17.16 1.63
C CYS A 104 -7.70 -16.95 1.20
N TRP A 105 -7.05 -18.00 0.68
CA TRP A 105 -5.73 -17.87 0.04
C TRP A 105 -5.75 -16.85 -1.10
N GLU A 106 -6.69 -16.96 -2.03
CA GLU A 106 -6.82 -16.05 -3.17
C GLU A 106 -7.04 -14.60 -2.71
N LYS A 107 -7.91 -14.38 -1.74
CA LYS A 107 -8.16 -13.03 -1.19
C LYS A 107 -6.91 -12.42 -0.56
N VAL A 108 -6.17 -13.19 0.24
CA VAL A 108 -4.96 -12.70 0.91
C VAL A 108 -3.84 -12.44 -0.10
N THR A 109 -3.62 -13.35 -1.04
CA THR A 109 -2.59 -13.17 -2.07
C THR A 109 -2.92 -11.99 -2.98
N ASN A 110 -4.17 -11.87 -3.42
CA ASN A 110 -4.63 -10.75 -4.24
C ASN A 110 -4.47 -9.41 -3.52
N LEU A 111 -4.94 -9.30 -2.28
CA LEU A 111 -4.84 -8.05 -1.52
C LEU A 111 -3.37 -7.63 -1.31
N ASN A 112 -2.51 -8.54 -0.87
CA ASN A 112 -1.13 -8.18 -0.53
C ASN A 112 -0.25 -7.94 -1.75
N MET A 113 -0.43 -8.69 -2.85
CA MET A 113 0.35 -8.52 -4.06
C MET A 113 -0.26 -7.43 -4.95
N ASN A 114 -1.48 -7.60 -5.43
CA ASN A 114 -2.10 -6.66 -6.37
C ASN A 114 -2.45 -5.33 -5.70
N GLY A 115 -2.75 -5.32 -4.40
CA GLY A 115 -2.89 -4.10 -3.60
C GLY A 115 -1.60 -3.29 -3.46
N THR A 116 -0.45 -3.84 -3.85
CA THR A 116 0.83 -3.14 -4.02
C THR A 116 1.09 -2.78 -5.48
N VAL A 117 0.84 -3.73 -6.39
CA VAL A 117 1.12 -3.56 -7.84
C VAL A 117 0.24 -2.48 -8.46
N TYR A 118 -1.07 -2.48 -8.20
CA TYR A 118 -2.00 -1.55 -8.86
C TYR A 118 -1.77 -0.08 -8.47
N PRO A 119 -1.61 0.26 -7.17
CA PRO A 119 -1.21 1.63 -6.84
C PRO A 119 0.14 2.01 -7.43
N SER A 120 1.13 1.11 -7.42
CA SER A 120 2.44 1.36 -8.03
C SER A 120 2.30 1.67 -9.52
N LEU A 121 1.48 0.93 -10.26
CA LEU A 121 1.21 1.14 -11.69
C LEU A 121 0.60 2.52 -11.94
N VAL A 122 -0.39 2.92 -11.15
CA VAL A 122 -1.11 4.20 -11.35
C VAL A 122 -0.23 5.39 -10.97
N PHE A 123 0.36 5.35 -9.78
CA PHE A 123 1.10 6.51 -9.26
C PHE A 123 2.48 6.68 -9.89
N SER A 124 3.15 5.59 -10.31
CA SER A 124 4.40 5.71 -11.06
C SER A 124 4.23 6.45 -12.39
N LYS A 125 3.06 6.35 -13.03
CA LYS A 125 2.73 7.11 -14.25
C LYS A 125 2.75 8.63 -14.01
N VAL A 126 2.29 9.08 -12.84
CA VAL A 126 2.36 10.49 -12.44
C VAL A 126 3.82 10.88 -12.17
N MET A 127 4.53 10.08 -11.39
CA MET A 127 5.94 10.31 -11.03
C MET A 127 6.84 10.34 -12.28
N ALA A 128 6.60 9.48 -13.26
CA ALA A 128 7.31 9.46 -14.52
C ALA A 128 7.14 10.77 -15.33
N LYS A 129 5.93 11.32 -15.35
CA LYS A 129 5.68 12.64 -15.97
C LYS A 129 6.36 13.79 -15.23
N GLN A 130 6.52 13.66 -13.92
CA GLN A 130 7.21 14.65 -13.07
C GLN A 130 8.75 14.54 -13.17
N GLY A 131 9.26 13.39 -13.64
CA GLY A 131 10.69 13.06 -13.60
C GLY A 131 11.23 12.82 -12.18
N LYS A 132 10.35 12.66 -11.19
CA LYS A 132 10.73 12.45 -9.79
C LYS A 132 9.63 11.76 -9.00
N GLY A 133 10.04 10.82 -8.12
CA GLY A 133 9.12 10.14 -7.22
C GLY A 133 9.84 9.14 -6.33
N CYS A 134 9.09 8.56 -5.39
CA CYS A 134 9.56 7.47 -4.54
C CYS A 134 8.41 6.52 -4.24
N ILE A 135 8.62 5.22 -4.44
CA ILE A 135 7.64 4.18 -4.12
C ILE A 135 8.25 3.28 -3.04
N VAL A 136 7.56 3.17 -1.91
CA VAL A 136 7.95 2.29 -0.81
C VAL A 136 6.89 1.21 -0.64
N ASN A 137 7.29 -0.04 -0.75
CA ASN A 137 6.44 -1.21 -0.60
C ASN A 137 6.73 -1.91 0.72
N VAL A 138 5.68 -2.18 1.50
CA VAL A 138 5.82 -2.91 2.76
C VAL A 138 5.78 -4.41 2.48
N SER A 139 6.94 -5.06 2.59
CA SER A 139 7.07 -6.50 2.59
C SER A 139 6.91 -7.06 4.01
N SER A 140 7.57 -8.15 4.34
CA SER A 140 7.50 -8.80 5.65
C SER A 140 8.72 -9.69 5.87
N MET A 141 9.03 -9.99 7.12
CA MET A 141 9.96 -11.08 7.45
C MET A 141 9.49 -12.42 6.87
N ALA A 142 8.18 -12.60 6.68
CA ALA A 142 7.59 -13.74 6.00
C ALA A 142 8.08 -13.95 4.56
N ALA A 143 8.68 -12.95 3.93
CA ALA A 143 9.28 -13.06 2.61
C ALA A 143 10.66 -13.77 2.63
N TYR A 144 11.33 -13.78 3.76
CA TYR A 144 12.70 -14.27 3.92
C TYR A 144 12.81 -15.46 4.86
N SER A 145 11.83 -15.65 5.71
CA SER A 145 11.80 -16.73 6.70
C SER A 145 10.43 -17.38 6.71
N ALA A 146 10.38 -18.70 6.77
CA ALA A 146 9.13 -19.44 6.85
C ALA A 146 8.38 -19.10 8.14
N ILE A 147 7.33 -18.32 8.02
CA ILE A 147 6.38 -18.09 9.10
C ILE A 147 5.29 -19.16 8.95
N THR A 148 5.12 -19.96 10.00
CA THR A 148 4.14 -21.04 10.01
C THR A 148 2.72 -20.52 9.93
N ARG A 149 1.82 -21.35 9.38
CA ARG A 149 0.37 -21.15 9.37
C ARG A 149 -0.17 -20.03 8.45
N VAL A 150 0.67 -19.24 7.79
CA VAL A 150 0.21 -18.11 6.94
C VAL A 150 0.82 -18.17 5.52
N PRO A 151 0.59 -19.28 4.78
CA PRO A 151 1.28 -19.53 3.52
C PRO A 151 0.97 -18.49 2.43
N GLY A 152 -0.30 -18.09 2.28
CA GLY A 152 -0.72 -17.09 1.29
C GLY A 152 -0.12 -15.72 1.52
N TYR A 153 -0.09 -15.28 2.77
CA TYR A 153 0.56 -14.03 3.15
C TYR A 153 2.07 -14.06 2.87
N SER A 154 2.75 -15.16 3.25
CA SER A 154 4.18 -15.31 3.03
C SER A 154 4.54 -15.30 1.55
N ALA A 155 3.81 -16.06 0.72
CA ALA A 155 3.99 -16.07 -0.72
C ALA A 155 3.79 -14.68 -1.36
N ALA A 156 2.72 -13.96 -0.98
CA ALA A 156 2.45 -12.64 -1.48
C ALA A 156 3.53 -11.61 -1.08
N LYS A 157 4.04 -11.66 0.15
CA LYS A 157 5.09 -10.76 0.62
C LYS A 157 6.45 -11.04 -0.02
N THR A 158 6.74 -12.29 -0.37
CA THR A 158 7.89 -12.66 -1.23
C THR A 158 7.73 -12.06 -2.64
N ALA A 159 6.54 -12.17 -3.22
CA ALA A 159 6.25 -11.57 -4.51
C ALA A 159 6.39 -10.04 -4.49
N VAL A 160 5.94 -9.36 -3.42
CA VAL A 160 6.15 -7.91 -3.24
C VAL A 160 7.63 -7.55 -3.17
N ALA A 161 8.44 -8.32 -2.45
CA ALA A 161 9.88 -8.05 -2.36
C ALA A 161 10.56 -8.13 -3.74
N ASN A 162 10.28 -9.19 -4.51
CA ASN A 162 10.80 -9.34 -5.87
C ASN A 162 10.26 -8.28 -6.83
N PHE A 163 8.96 -7.98 -6.78
CA PHE A 163 8.35 -6.91 -7.57
C PHE A 163 9.00 -5.57 -7.32
N THR A 164 9.36 -5.26 -6.07
CA THR A 164 10.02 -4.01 -5.70
C THR A 164 11.40 -3.87 -6.36
N GLN A 165 12.18 -4.95 -6.37
CA GLN A 165 13.49 -5.00 -7.03
C GLN A 165 13.36 -4.80 -8.54
N TRP A 166 12.40 -5.51 -9.15
CA TRP A 166 12.12 -5.38 -10.58
C TRP A 166 11.68 -3.96 -10.94
N LEU A 167 10.72 -3.40 -10.18
CA LEU A 167 10.19 -2.06 -10.42
C LEU A 167 11.28 -0.99 -10.31
N ALA A 168 12.13 -1.07 -9.29
CA ALA A 168 13.24 -0.15 -9.12
C ALA A 168 14.20 -0.18 -10.32
N SER A 169 14.54 -1.37 -10.83
CA SER A 169 15.39 -1.52 -12.01
C SER A 169 14.71 -0.97 -13.26
N GLU A 170 13.43 -1.26 -13.47
CA GLU A 170 12.66 -0.82 -14.63
C GLU A 170 12.51 0.71 -14.67
N LEU A 171 12.19 1.33 -13.53
CA LEU A 171 12.05 2.78 -13.43
C LEU A 171 13.40 3.48 -13.61
N ALA A 172 14.46 2.97 -13.01
CA ALA A 172 15.80 3.53 -13.17
C ALA A 172 16.29 3.47 -14.62
N LEU A 173 16.03 2.36 -15.32
CA LEU A 173 16.40 2.22 -16.76
C LEU A 173 15.66 3.22 -17.65
N LYS A 174 14.43 3.55 -17.34
CA LYS A 174 13.58 4.42 -18.18
C LYS A 174 13.62 5.89 -17.80
N TYR A 175 13.80 6.19 -16.53
CA TYR A 175 13.65 7.54 -15.97
C TYR A 175 14.89 8.01 -15.19
N GLY A 176 15.98 7.23 -15.20
CA GLY A 176 17.19 7.54 -14.44
C GLY A 176 16.98 7.36 -12.93
N ASP A 177 17.68 8.16 -12.14
CA ASP A 177 17.69 8.13 -10.68
C ASP A 177 16.60 9.01 -10.03
N GLY A 178 15.64 9.46 -10.82
CA GLY A 178 14.58 10.36 -10.36
C GLY A 178 13.43 9.65 -9.65
N ILE A 179 13.24 8.31 -9.87
CA ILE A 179 12.11 7.53 -9.30
C ILE A 179 12.63 6.26 -8.67
#